data_e4047c85e40627d705ddb56447ffc45c
#
_entry.id   e4047c85e40627d705ddb56447ffc45c
#
_cell.length_a   1.000
_cell.length_b   1.000
_cell.length_c   1.000
_cell.angle_alpha   90.00
_cell.angle_beta   90.00
_cell.angle_gamma   90.00
#
_symmetry.space_group_name_H-M   'P 1'
#
loop_
_entity.id
_entity.type
_entity.pdbx_description
1 polymer ?
#
loop_
_entity_poly.entity_id
_entity_poly.type
_entity_poly.pdbx_seq_one_letter_code
_entity_poly.pdbx_strand_id
1 'polypeptide(L)' 'MNIEELIERINFLYKKSKEEGLNEQEKEEQQELRRDYIERVKSNFRAQLNTIEPKNLKK' A
#
# COMPACT_ATOMS: atom_id res chain seq x y z
N MET A 1 -11.15 -6.81 -0.46
CA MET A 1 -10.72 -5.90 -1.55
C MET A 1 -9.47 -6.47 -2.18
N ASN A 2 -9.48 -6.66 -3.48
CA ASN A 2 -8.27 -7.20 -4.12
C ASN A 2 -7.27 -6.07 -4.33
N ILE A 3 -6.08 -6.44 -4.81
CA ILE A 3 -4.99 -5.46 -4.89
C ILE A 3 -5.31 -4.36 -5.90
N GLU A 4 -5.97 -4.71 -6.99
CA GLU A 4 -6.30 -3.72 -8.00
C GLU A 4 -7.29 -2.70 -7.45
N GLU A 5 -8.31 -3.17 -6.76
CA GLU A 5 -9.27 -2.26 -6.16
C GLU A 5 -8.62 -1.41 -5.09
N LEU A 6 -7.72 -2.01 -4.35
CA LEU A 6 -7.00 -1.28 -3.31
C LEU A 6 -6.20 -0.13 -3.92
N ILE A 7 -5.48 -0.42 -4.99
CA ILE A 7 -4.67 0.60 -5.63
C ILE A 7 -5.55 1.70 -6.22
N GLU A 8 -6.66 1.32 -6.84
CA GLU A 8 -7.56 2.31 -7.40
C GLU A 8 -8.09 3.24 -6.31
N ARG A 9 -8.46 2.67 -5.17
CA ARG A 9 -8.99 3.49 -4.09
C ARG A 9 -7.92 4.41 -3.53
N ILE A 10 -6.71 3.90 -3.38
CA ILE A 10 -5.61 4.71 -2.89
C ILE A 10 -5.37 5.87 -3.84
N ASN A 11 -5.34 5.60 -5.14
CA ASN A 11 -5.11 6.65 -6.11
C ASN A 11 -6.23 7.68 -6.09
N PHE A 12 -7.47 7.20 -5.96
CA PHE A 12 -8.60 8.10 -5.89
C PHE A 12 -8.48 9.06 -4.71
N LEU A 13 -8.17 8.53 -3.55
CA LEU A 13 -8.04 9.36 -2.37
C LEU A 13 -6.85 10.29 -2.47
N TYR A 14 -5.77 9.81 -3.03
CA TYR A 14 -4.60 10.64 -3.21
C TYR A 14 -4.91 11.84 -4.10
N LYS A 15 -5.57 11.57 -5.21
CA LYS A 15 -5.92 12.64 -6.13
C LYS A 15 -6.89 13.62 -5.48
N LYS A 16 -7.87 13.09 -4.75
CA LYS A 16 -8.82 13.95 -4.09
C LYS A 16 -8.16 14.83 -3.06
N SER A 17 -7.18 14.29 -2.36
CA SER A 17 -6.49 15.07 -1.35
C SER A 17 -5.76 16.26 -1.95
N LYS A 18 -5.31 16.12 -3.18
CA LYS A 18 -4.64 17.23 -3.84
C LYS A 18 -5.62 18.27 -4.37
N GLU A 19 -6.80 17.83 -4.77
CA GLU A 19 -7.74 18.75 -5.40
C GLU A 19 -8.66 19.40 -4.39
N GLU A 20 -9.25 18.62 -3.50
CA GLU A 20 -10.26 19.12 -2.59
C GLU A 20 -9.87 18.96 -1.14
N GLY A 21 -8.94 18.05 -0.88
CA GLY A 21 -8.65 17.70 0.49
C GLY A 21 -9.54 16.56 0.93
N LEU A 22 -9.16 15.95 2.03
CA LEU A 22 -9.89 14.81 2.57
C LEU A 22 -10.50 15.19 3.90
N ASN A 23 -11.71 14.66 4.17
CA ASN A 23 -12.27 14.81 5.50
C ASN A 23 -11.60 13.78 6.42
N GLU A 24 -12.00 13.79 7.68
CA GLU A 24 -11.32 12.93 8.65
C GLU A 24 -11.50 11.46 8.34
N GLN A 25 -12.71 11.09 7.92
CA GLN A 25 -12.97 9.70 7.59
C GLN A 25 -12.12 9.26 6.41
N GLU A 26 -12.01 10.13 5.43
CA GLU A 26 -11.21 9.78 4.25
C GLU A 26 -9.74 9.71 4.57
N LYS A 27 -9.27 10.55 5.47
CA LYS A 27 -7.88 10.47 5.90
C LYS A 27 -7.59 9.15 6.58
N GLU A 28 -8.50 8.71 7.44
CA GLU A 28 -8.33 7.43 8.11
C GLU A 28 -8.36 6.30 7.10
N GLU A 29 -9.30 6.36 6.16
CA GLU A 29 -9.35 5.33 5.13
C GLU A 29 -8.07 5.30 4.34
N GLN A 30 -7.54 6.45 3.98
CA GLN A 30 -6.32 6.50 3.21
C GLN A 30 -5.17 5.82 3.97
N GLN A 31 -5.06 6.11 5.25
CA GLN A 31 -4.01 5.49 6.03
C GLN A 31 -4.17 3.98 6.12
N GLU A 32 -5.40 3.54 6.31
CA GLU A 32 -5.66 2.11 6.39
C GLU A 32 -5.36 1.41 5.07
N LEU A 33 -5.74 2.03 3.97
CA LEU A 33 -5.49 1.45 2.67
C LEU A 33 -4.00 1.39 2.38
N ARG A 34 -3.28 2.44 2.74
CA ARG A 34 -1.84 2.44 2.53
C ARG A 34 -1.16 1.37 3.36
N ARG A 35 -1.60 1.21 4.59
CA ARG A 35 -1.05 0.16 5.44
C ARG A 35 -1.33 -1.21 4.85
N ASP A 36 -2.57 -1.43 4.41
CA ASP A 36 -2.92 -2.69 3.80
C ASP A 36 -2.08 -2.97 2.57
N TYR A 37 -1.92 -1.95 1.75
CA TYR A 37 -1.10 -2.10 0.55
C TYR A 37 0.34 -2.47 0.90
N ILE A 38 0.90 -1.78 1.86
CA ILE A 38 2.28 -2.05 2.26
C ILE A 38 2.41 -3.46 2.80
N GLU A 39 1.45 -3.90 3.60
CA GLU A 39 1.50 -5.25 4.12
C GLU A 39 1.43 -6.29 3.02
N ARG A 40 0.61 -6.04 2.01
CA ARG A 40 0.52 -6.97 0.89
C ARG A 40 1.84 -7.03 0.12
N VAL A 41 2.44 -5.87 -0.09
CA VAL A 41 3.72 -5.82 -0.79
C VAL A 41 4.80 -6.52 0.03
N LYS A 42 4.81 -6.28 1.33
CA LYS A 42 5.78 -6.94 2.18
C LYS A 42 5.60 -8.46 2.16
N SER A 43 4.35 -8.90 2.17
CA SER A 43 4.09 -10.33 2.14
C SER A 43 4.64 -10.94 0.85
N ASN A 44 4.41 -10.28 -0.27
CA ASN A 44 4.94 -10.77 -1.54
C ASN A 44 6.45 -10.77 -1.53
N PHE A 45 7.04 -9.72 -1.01
CA PHE A 45 8.48 -9.63 -0.92
C PHE A 45 9.05 -10.75 -0.08
N ARG A 46 8.40 -11.00 1.06
CA ARG A 46 8.88 -12.04 1.95
C ARG A 46 8.82 -13.41 1.29
N ALA A 47 7.75 -13.67 0.55
CA ALA A 47 7.64 -14.93 -0.16
C ALA A 47 8.76 -15.08 -1.18
N GLN A 48 9.06 -14.02 -1.89
CA GLN A 48 10.12 -14.07 -2.88
C GLN A 48 11.49 -14.21 -2.22
N LEU A 49 11.67 -13.53 -1.10
CA LEU A 49 12.94 -13.61 -0.40
C LEU A 49 13.18 -15.01 0.16
N ASN A 50 12.11 -15.70 0.52
CA ASN A 50 12.28 -17.08 0.96
C ASN A 50 12.84 -17.95 -0.14
N THR A 51 12.53 -17.60 -1.38
CA THR A 51 13.00 -18.36 -2.51
C THR A 51 14.39 -17.92 -2.93
N ILE A 52 14.68 -16.64 -2.81
CA ILE A 52 15.95 -16.07 -3.26
C ILE A 52 16.82 -15.82 -2.05
N GLU A 53 18.09 -16.07 -2.20
CA GLU A 53 19.02 -15.82 -1.13
C GLU A 53 19.08 -14.33 -0.79
N PRO A 54 18.85 -13.97 0.44
CA PRO A 54 18.86 -12.56 0.81
C PRO A 54 20.21 -12.04 1.25
N LYS A 55 21.23 -12.79 1.08
CA LYS A 55 22.53 -12.37 1.59
C LYS A 55 22.99 -11.06 1.00
N ASN A 56 22.58 -10.78 -0.18
CA ASN A 56 23.01 -9.54 -0.83
C ASN A 56 22.40 -8.31 -0.19
N LEU A 57 21.48 -8.54 0.68
CA LEU A 57 20.86 -7.41 1.31
C LEU A 57 21.74 -6.75 2.31
N LYS A 58 22.51 -7.33 2.70
CA LYS A 58 23.17 -6.74 3.68
C LYS A 58 23.98 -5.76 3.39
N LYS A 59 23.72 -5.54 3.00
CA LYS A 59 24.29 -4.73 2.71
C LYS A 59 24.48 -4.37 2.95
#